data_f93b12325e0651652daf68906a0bd7ee
#
_entry.id   f93b12325e0651652daf68906a0bd7ee
#
_cell.length_a   1.000
_cell.length_b   1.000
_cell.length_c   1.000
_cell.angle_alpha   90.00
_cell.angle_beta   90.00
_cell.angle_gamma   90.00
#
_symmetry.space_group_name_H-M   'P 1'
#
loop_
_entity.id
_entity.type
_entity.pdbx_description
1 polymer ?
#
loop_
_entity_poly.entity_id
_entity_poly.type
_entity_poly.pdbx_seq_one_letter_code
_entity_poly.pdbx_strand_id
1 'polypeptide(L)'
;MKWLIKSAMRALYPTTEHGPGVDRTDLDAFLDQYSREAPTGLYLGLVVGSLVFHATTPFTVRSLRPAFLLKPDALDAHASQVASHKNYVVRQSVMLLKLTAGMCWGADDAVRQGMNLGPYPQDPGTWRTQ
;
A
#
# COMPACT_ATOMS: atom_id res chain seq x y z
N MET A 1 5.11 9.18 -10.45
CA MET A 1 5.48 8.05 -9.55
C MET A 1 4.39 7.69 -8.54
N LYS A 2 3.66 8.65 -7.94
CA LYS A 2 2.56 8.38 -6.99
C LYS A 2 1.53 7.36 -7.50
N TRP A 3 1.14 7.42 -8.76
CA TRP A 3 0.15 6.50 -9.34
C TRP A 3 0.58 5.02 -9.28
N LEU A 4 1.89 4.73 -9.43
CA LEU A 4 2.42 3.37 -9.27
C LEU A 4 2.27 2.88 -7.83
N ILE A 5 2.62 3.73 -6.85
CA ILE A 5 2.47 3.44 -5.43
C ILE A 5 0.99 3.17 -5.10
N LYS A 6 0.09 4.06 -5.56
CA LYS A 6 -1.37 3.88 -5.36
C LYS A 6 -1.88 2.58 -5.97
N SER A 7 -1.45 2.27 -7.18
CA SER A 7 -1.85 1.03 -7.87
C SER A 7 -1.43 -0.21 -7.08
N ALA A 8 -0.19 -0.24 -6.57
CA ALA A 8 0.31 -1.35 -5.76
C ALA A 8 -0.43 -1.44 -4.40
N MET A 9 -0.65 -0.31 -3.72
CA MET A 9 -1.37 -0.27 -2.44
C MET A 9 -2.81 -0.77 -2.57
N ARG A 10 -3.53 -0.36 -3.63
CA ARG A 10 -4.89 -0.83 -3.93
C ARG A 10 -4.95 -2.33 -4.20
N ALA A 11 -3.94 -2.86 -4.89
CA ALA A 11 -3.85 -4.30 -5.13
C ALA A 11 -3.56 -5.12 -3.86
N LEU A 12 -2.80 -4.54 -2.92
CA LEU A 12 -2.46 -5.20 -1.64
C LEU A 12 -3.55 -5.05 -0.57
N TYR A 13 -4.43 -4.04 -0.69
CA TYR A 13 -5.52 -3.75 0.23
C TYR A 13 -6.81 -3.45 -0.54
N PRO A 14 -7.34 -4.41 -1.32
CA PRO A 14 -8.55 -4.21 -2.11
C PRO A 14 -9.80 -4.14 -1.21
N THR A 15 -10.84 -3.46 -1.69
CA THR A 15 -12.18 -3.60 -1.12
C THR A 15 -12.68 -5.02 -1.37
N THR A 16 -13.19 -5.65 -0.32
CA THR A 16 -13.75 -7.01 -0.35
C THR A 16 -15.16 -7.02 0.24
N GLU A 17 -15.84 -8.16 0.18
CA GLU A 17 -17.12 -8.36 0.86
C GLU A 17 -17.03 -8.24 2.40
N HIS A 18 -15.83 -8.39 2.96
CA HIS A 18 -15.56 -8.30 4.40
C HIS A 18 -15.27 -6.87 4.88
N GLY A 19 -15.09 -5.92 3.97
CA GLY A 19 -14.84 -4.53 4.34
C GLY A 19 -14.22 -3.66 3.26
N PRO A 20 -14.15 -2.35 3.52
CA PRO A 20 -13.55 -1.39 2.59
C PRO A 20 -12.04 -1.58 2.49
N GLY A 21 -11.49 -1.44 1.29
CA GLY A 21 -10.06 -1.38 1.04
C GLY A 21 -9.51 0.04 1.09
N VAL A 22 -8.22 0.17 0.81
CA VAL A 22 -7.53 1.47 0.77
C VAL A 22 -8.01 2.37 -0.38
N ASP A 23 -8.68 1.81 -1.38
CA ASP A 23 -9.32 2.54 -2.48
C ASP A 23 -10.50 3.43 -2.03
N ARG A 24 -11.03 3.20 -0.84
CA ARG A 24 -12.09 4.00 -0.22
C ARG A 24 -11.57 5.13 0.65
N THR A 25 -10.27 5.24 0.83
CA THR A 25 -9.60 6.28 1.63
C THR A 25 -9.03 7.38 0.74
N ASP A 26 -8.71 8.55 1.31
CA ASP A 26 -7.99 9.62 0.59
C ASP A 26 -6.49 9.32 0.53
N LEU A 27 -6.15 8.36 -0.34
CA LEU A 27 -4.78 7.90 -0.55
C LEU A 27 -3.88 9.00 -1.15
N ASP A 28 -4.46 9.97 -1.85
CA ASP A 28 -3.70 11.10 -2.42
C ASP A 28 -3.24 12.06 -1.32
N ALA A 29 -4.14 12.50 -0.46
CA ALA A 29 -3.81 13.36 0.68
C ALA A 29 -2.83 12.66 1.63
N PHE A 30 -3.05 11.37 1.91
CA PHE A 30 -2.14 10.59 2.75
C PHE A 30 -0.71 10.53 2.16
N LEU A 31 -0.55 10.19 0.89
CA LEU A 31 0.77 10.12 0.25
C LEU A 31 1.44 11.49 0.13
N ASP A 32 0.67 12.57 -0.03
CA ASP A 32 1.20 13.93 0.01
C ASP A 32 1.73 14.30 1.39
N GLN A 33 1.00 13.97 2.43
CA GLN A 33 1.46 14.15 3.80
C GLN A 33 2.67 13.26 4.09
N TYR A 34 2.61 11.99 3.76
CA TYR A 34 3.69 11.05 3.96
C TYR A 34 4.99 11.49 3.25
N SER A 35 4.89 12.03 2.05
CA SER A 35 6.07 12.51 1.30
C SER A 35 6.73 13.74 1.93
N ARG A 36 6.00 14.53 2.74
CA ARG A 36 6.53 15.71 3.46
C ARG A 36 7.07 15.37 4.83
N GLU A 37 6.47 14.41 5.52
CA GLU A 37 6.76 14.11 6.92
C GLU A 37 7.69 12.91 7.11
N ALA A 38 7.61 11.91 6.23
CA ALA A 38 8.45 10.73 6.32
C ALA A 38 9.90 11.02 5.86
N PRO A 39 10.89 10.34 6.44
CA PRO A 39 12.24 10.36 5.92
C PRO A 39 12.29 10.01 4.44
N THR A 40 13.10 10.73 3.66
CA THR A 40 13.22 10.54 2.20
C THR A 40 13.49 9.08 1.81
N GLY A 41 14.25 8.35 2.64
CA GLY A 41 14.53 6.93 2.42
C GLY A 41 13.29 6.04 2.47
N LEU A 42 12.31 6.35 3.32
CA LEU A 42 11.05 5.59 3.39
C LEU A 42 10.18 5.85 2.15
N TYR A 43 10.08 7.10 1.71
CA TYR A 43 9.34 7.41 0.48
C TYR A 43 9.99 6.75 -0.75
N LEU A 44 11.34 6.80 -0.83
CA LEU A 44 12.08 6.09 -1.87
C LEU A 44 11.83 4.57 -1.80
N GLY A 45 11.74 4.02 -0.61
CA GLY A 45 11.37 2.61 -0.39
C GLY A 45 10.01 2.27 -0.96
N LEU A 46 9.01 3.16 -0.83
CA LEU A 46 7.69 2.97 -1.48
C LEU A 46 7.79 2.99 -3.00
N VAL A 47 8.60 3.88 -3.56
CA VAL A 47 8.83 3.95 -5.02
C VAL A 47 9.46 2.65 -5.50
N VAL A 48 10.56 2.22 -4.88
CA VAL A 48 11.25 0.96 -5.22
C VAL A 48 10.32 -0.24 -5.04
N GLY A 49 9.61 -0.31 -3.91
CA GLY A 49 8.64 -1.38 -3.65
C GLY A 49 7.55 -1.45 -4.71
N SER A 50 7.03 -0.31 -5.16
CA SER A 50 6.03 -0.27 -6.23
C SER A 50 6.59 -0.74 -7.57
N LEU A 51 7.82 -0.37 -7.91
CA LEU A 51 8.50 -0.87 -9.11
C LEU A 51 8.72 -2.38 -9.05
N VAL A 52 9.20 -2.90 -7.92
CA VAL A 52 9.34 -4.35 -7.69
C VAL A 52 8.00 -5.06 -7.84
N PHE A 53 6.94 -4.53 -7.22
CA PHE A 53 5.59 -5.09 -7.33
C PHE A 53 5.15 -5.17 -8.79
N HIS A 54 5.28 -4.11 -9.57
CA HIS A 54 4.83 -4.09 -10.96
C HIS A 54 5.71 -4.91 -11.91
N ALA A 55 7.00 -5.09 -11.61
CA ALA A 55 7.95 -5.78 -12.47
C ALA A 55 8.04 -7.30 -12.21
N THR A 56 7.52 -7.81 -11.09
CA THR A 56 7.65 -9.23 -10.69
C THR A 56 6.57 -10.14 -11.24
N THR A 57 5.64 -9.63 -12.04
CA THR A 57 4.56 -10.39 -12.67
C THR A 57 5.01 -11.59 -13.52
N PRO A 58 6.16 -11.56 -14.24
CA PRO A 58 6.64 -12.74 -14.96
C PRO A 58 6.96 -13.93 -14.05
N PHE A 59 7.41 -13.63 -12.83
CA PHE A 59 7.84 -14.67 -11.86
C PHE A 59 6.70 -15.20 -10.99
N THR A 60 5.60 -14.46 -10.90
CA THR A 60 4.44 -14.82 -10.06
C THR A 60 3.31 -15.42 -10.90
N VAL A 61 2.78 -14.67 -11.84
CA VAL A 61 1.61 -15.06 -12.66
C VAL A 61 1.96 -15.35 -14.12
N ARG A 62 3.25 -15.45 -14.43
CA ARG A 62 3.79 -15.73 -15.77
C ARG A 62 3.26 -14.75 -16.85
N SER A 63 3.09 -13.49 -16.49
CA SER A 63 2.64 -12.44 -17.38
C SER A 63 3.76 -11.44 -17.65
N LEU A 64 4.00 -11.11 -18.93
CA LEU A 64 4.91 -10.03 -19.30
C LEU A 64 4.30 -8.63 -19.11
N ARG A 65 3.02 -8.56 -18.74
CA ARG A 65 2.34 -7.30 -18.45
C ARG A 65 2.64 -6.86 -17.03
N PRO A 66 2.93 -5.57 -16.79
CA PRO A 66 3.08 -5.05 -15.43
C PRO A 66 1.77 -5.20 -14.65
N ALA A 67 1.85 -5.22 -13.32
CA ALA A 67 0.71 -5.52 -12.46
C ALA A 67 -0.51 -4.63 -12.69
N PHE A 68 -0.31 -3.35 -13.03
CA PHE A 68 -1.41 -2.42 -13.32
C PHE A 68 -2.20 -2.73 -14.62
N LEU A 69 -1.71 -3.65 -15.47
CA LEU A 69 -2.39 -4.14 -16.67
C LEU A 69 -2.96 -5.54 -16.51
N LEU A 70 -2.89 -6.13 -15.34
CA LEU A 70 -3.44 -7.45 -15.05
C LEU A 70 -4.96 -7.37 -14.87
N LYS A 71 -5.64 -8.47 -15.19
CA LYS A 71 -7.04 -8.66 -14.81
C LYS A 71 -7.16 -8.82 -13.28
N PRO A 72 -8.32 -8.51 -12.67
CA PRO A 72 -8.51 -8.56 -11.22
C PRO A 72 -8.05 -9.87 -10.57
N ASP A 73 -8.44 -11.03 -11.10
CA ASP A 73 -8.09 -12.33 -10.54
C ASP A 73 -6.56 -12.59 -10.60
N ALA A 74 -5.92 -12.21 -11.70
CA ALA A 74 -4.47 -12.34 -11.86
C ALA A 74 -3.71 -11.34 -10.96
N LEU A 75 -4.28 -10.16 -10.74
CA LEU A 75 -3.72 -9.15 -9.84
C LEU A 75 -3.77 -9.61 -8.38
N ASP A 76 -4.88 -10.20 -7.95
CA ASP A 76 -5.04 -10.77 -6.61
C ASP A 76 -4.07 -11.92 -6.37
N ALA A 77 -3.98 -12.86 -7.32
CA ALA A 77 -3.00 -13.95 -7.28
C ALA A 77 -1.56 -13.42 -7.22
N HIS A 78 -1.24 -12.38 -8.00
CA HIS A 78 0.06 -11.72 -7.99
C HIS A 78 0.36 -11.10 -6.63
N ALA A 79 -0.55 -10.31 -6.08
CA ALA A 79 -0.39 -9.65 -4.78
C ALA A 79 -0.12 -10.67 -3.66
N SER A 80 -0.87 -11.78 -3.64
CA SER A 80 -0.68 -12.87 -2.68
C SER A 80 0.68 -13.54 -2.82
N GLN A 81 1.12 -13.83 -4.05
CA GLN A 81 2.41 -14.48 -4.30
C GLN A 81 3.61 -13.58 -3.99
N VAL A 82 3.52 -12.28 -4.27
CA VAL A 82 4.60 -11.34 -3.95
C VAL A 82 4.72 -11.14 -2.44
N ALA A 83 3.60 -11.05 -1.73
CA ALA A 83 3.58 -10.91 -0.27
C ALA A 83 4.19 -12.13 0.46
N SER A 84 4.11 -13.32 -0.13
CA SER A 84 4.68 -14.58 0.39
C SER A 84 5.92 -15.04 -0.36
N HIS A 85 6.54 -14.20 -1.18
CA HIS A 85 7.64 -14.56 -2.06
C HIS A 85 8.84 -15.10 -1.29
N LYS A 86 9.51 -16.16 -1.81
CA LYS A 86 10.67 -16.80 -1.18
C LYS A 86 11.86 -15.84 -1.06
N ASN A 87 12.08 -14.98 -2.07
CA ASN A 87 13.13 -13.98 -2.03
C ASN A 87 12.79 -12.90 -0.99
N TYR A 88 13.67 -12.77 0.00
CA TYR A 88 13.51 -11.83 1.10
C TYR A 88 13.39 -10.37 0.63
N VAL A 89 14.21 -9.95 -0.34
CA VAL A 89 14.21 -8.56 -0.84
C VAL A 89 12.88 -8.20 -1.49
N VAL A 90 12.32 -9.10 -2.32
CA VAL A 90 11.01 -8.91 -2.94
C VAL A 90 9.93 -8.79 -1.87
N ARG A 91 9.91 -9.71 -0.91
CA ARG A 91 8.93 -9.71 0.18
C ARG A 91 9.01 -8.45 1.03
N GLN A 92 10.22 -7.98 1.39
CA GLN A 92 10.40 -6.78 2.19
C GLN A 92 10.03 -5.49 1.44
N SER A 93 10.33 -5.41 0.16
CA SER A 93 9.94 -4.26 -0.67
C SER A 93 8.42 -4.08 -0.70
N VAL A 94 7.68 -5.17 -0.78
CA VAL A 94 6.20 -5.15 -0.79
C VAL A 94 5.63 -4.99 0.63
N MET A 95 6.34 -5.45 1.65
CA MET A 95 5.92 -5.29 3.05
C MET A 95 5.80 -3.81 3.43
N LEU A 96 6.73 -2.97 3.00
CA LEU A 96 6.66 -1.52 3.25
C LEU A 96 5.40 -0.90 2.61
N LEU A 97 5.07 -1.26 1.37
CA LEU A 97 3.83 -0.83 0.72
C LEU A 97 2.59 -1.26 1.50
N LYS A 98 2.58 -2.51 1.95
CA LYS A 98 1.46 -3.08 2.71
C LYS A 98 1.29 -2.39 4.06
N LEU A 99 2.37 -2.16 4.80
CA LEU A 99 2.34 -1.44 6.07
C LEU A 99 1.84 0.00 5.88
N THR A 100 2.36 0.71 4.89
CA THR A 100 1.95 2.10 4.62
C THR A 100 0.50 2.19 4.17
N ALA A 101 0.02 1.24 3.34
CA ALA A 101 -1.39 1.14 2.98
C ALA A 101 -2.28 0.87 4.20
N GLY A 102 -1.83 -0.01 5.10
CA GLY A 102 -2.52 -0.29 6.37
C GLY A 102 -2.60 0.93 7.30
N MET A 103 -1.55 1.77 7.33
CA MET A 103 -1.57 3.04 8.08
C MET A 103 -2.61 4.02 7.51
N CYS A 104 -2.65 4.18 6.18
CA CYS A 104 -3.66 5.01 5.51
C CYS A 104 -5.08 4.50 5.82
N TRP A 105 -5.29 3.21 5.69
CA TRP A 105 -6.57 2.56 5.96
C TRP A 105 -7.00 2.71 7.42
N GLY A 106 -6.09 2.45 8.37
CA GLY A 106 -6.38 2.53 9.81
C GLY A 106 -6.57 3.95 10.34
N ALA A 107 -6.10 4.97 9.62
CA ALA A 107 -6.27 6.38 9.97
C ALA A 107 -7.58 6.98 9.40
N ASP A 108 -8.23 6.30 8.46
CA ASP A 108 -9.44 6.79 7.80
C ASP A 108 -10.66 6.75 8.75
N ASP A 109 -11.34 7.88 8.90
CA ASP A 109 -12.47 8.01 9.85
C ASP A 109 -13.66 7.13 9.46
N ALA A 110 -13.95 6.96 8.18
CA ALA A 110 -15.06 6.11 7.72
C ALA A 110 -14.77 4.62 8.00
N VAL A 111 -13.52 4.20 7.80
CA VAL A 111 -13.08 2.84 8.15
C VAL A 111 -13.19 2.62 9.66
N ARG A 112 -12.73 3.58 10.48
CA ARG A 112 -12.79 3.50 11.94
C ARG A 112 -14.21 3.45 12.46
N GLN A 113 -15.11 4.26 11.90
CA GLN A 113 -16.54 4.21 12.25
C GLN A 113 -17.16 2.85 11.93
N GLY A 114 -16.84 2.27 10.78
CA GLY A 114 -17.29 0.92 10.40
C GLY A 114 -16.84 -0.18 11.37
N MET A 115 -15.72 0.05 12.09
CA MET A 115 -15.22 -0.85 13.14
C MET A 115 -15.63 -0.46 14.56
N ASN A 116 -16.54 0.49 14.73
CA ASN A 116 -16.94 1.07 16.03
C ASN A 116 -15.77 1.68 16.81
N LEU A 117 -14.77 2.21 16.12
CA LEU A 117 -13.65 2.93 16.72
C LEU A 117 -13.92 4.44 16.66
N GLY A 118 -13.41 5.16 17.66
CA GLY A 118 -13.41 6.62 17.64
C GLY A 118 -12.54 7.19 16.50
N PRO A 119 -12.66 8.50 16.18
CA PRO A 119 -11.83 9.15 15.19
C PRO A 119 -10.34 9.00 15.54
N TYR A 120 -9.48 9.05 14.50
CA TYR A 120 -8.04 8.96 14.71
C TYR A 120 -7.58 10.15 15.57
N PRO A 121 -6.82 9.94 16.66
CA PRO A 121 -6.38 11.02 17.52
C PRO A 121 -5.51 12.00 16.74
N GLN A 122 -5.73 13.29 16.96
CA GLN A 122 -4.82 14.31 16.42
C GLN A 122 -3.42 14.15 17.03
N ASP A 123 -2.39 14.30 16.20
CA ASP A 123 -1.00 14.30 16.66
C ASP A 123 -0.80 15.50 17.63
N PRO A 124 -0.45 15.27 18.90
CA PRO A 124 -0.20 16.34 19.86
C PRO A 124 1.09 17.13 19.57
N GLY A 125 1.88 16.72 18.58
CA GLY A 125 3.15 17.34 18.23
C GLY A 125 4.30 17.12 19.23
N THR A 126 4.06 16.41 20.32
CA THR A 126 5.04 16.20 21.41
C THR A 126 6.08 15.12 21.12
N TRP A 127 5.87 14.34 20.07
CA TRP A 127 6.73 13.18 19.72
C TRP A 127 7.75 13.55 18.63
N ARG A 128 7.63 14.74 18.06
CA ARG A 128 8.59 15.22 17.07
C ARG A 128 9.76 15.84 17.81
N THR A 129 10.91 15.23 17.71
CA THR A 129 12.18 15.89 18.08
C THR A 129 12.37 17.09 17.14
N GLN A 130 12.47 18.26 17.72
CA GLN A 130 12.77 19.51 17.02
C GLN A 130 14.17 19.47 16.42
#